data_3f5f10d26e12f0be96737814fa7910c4
#
_entry.id   3f5f10d26e12f0be96737814fa7910c4
#
_cell.length_a   1.000
_cell.length_b   1.000
_cell.length_c   1.000
_cell.angle_alpha   90.00
_cell.angle_beta   90.00
_cell.angle_gamma   90.00
#
_symmetry.space_group_name_H-M   'P 1'
#
loop_
_entity.id
_entity.type
_entity.pdbx_description
1 polymer ?
#
loop_
_entity_poly.entity_id
_entity_poly.type
_entity_poly.pdbx_seq_one_letter_code
_entity_poly.pdbx_strand_id
1 'polypeptide(L)'
;MYDLVVIGAGWAGFSAAEYAGSLGLKTALVERDALGGTCLNYGCIPTKTLLNTTKLLSQFKKSAKFGINADAAAINLSLLNQRMNEVVSHLRSGMEFLVKANKIDLLKAGATILNPNQVKADGQILEARYILIATGSKALELPNLKFDGDKVISSTEALRITNIPKKILIIGGGVIGCEFAEIFLSLGSEVEIVELSANLLPGIDREAAKKLEVILKKRQARICLNTDAASLNLENYDKVLLCVGRVPYCDSFDGIALKKERAGLAVNEYLETSIPNIYAAGDCIGGYLLAHVASYEGRLAVKNITGGNKEKVNYKAIPSCVYTNPEIAVVGLSEDQARKLHQELSIKKIDFRSVGMSYIIDEQDGFVKIIVDKQGNLLGASIIGPKASELIHVLALALNNNLTISQIRDTIFAHPTISEAIAETLA
;
A
#
# COMPACT_ATOMS: atom_id res chain seq x y z
N MET A 1 -10.02 7.34 33.89
CA MET A 1 -9.78 8.22 32.75
C MET A 1 -8.52 7.76 32.03
N TYR A 2 -8.53 7.64 30.70
CA TYR A 2 -7.39 7.36 29.83
C TYR A 2 -6.69 8.66 29.43
N ASP A 3 -5.39 8.61 29.16
CA ASP A 3 -4.69 9.71 28.52
C ASP A 3 -5.04 9.74 27.02
N LEU A 4 -5.16 8.54 26.39
CA LEU A 4 -5.52 8.38 24.99
C LEU A 4 -6.47 7.21 24.77
N VAL A 5 -7.56 7.45 24.01
CA VAL A 5 -8.40 6.40 23.43
C VAL A 5 -8.21 6.39 21.92
N VAL A 6 -7.78 5.25 21.38
CA VAL A 6 -7.57 5.04 19.93
C VAL A 6 -8.71 4.20 19.37
N ILE A 7 -9.35 4.67 18.30
CA ILE A 7 -10.47 3.98 17.64
C ILE A 7 -10.00 3.41 16.30
N GLY A 8 -9.91 2.07 16.23
CA GLY A 8 -9.38 1.30 15.12
C GLY A 8 -7.94 0.88 15.35
N ALA A 9 -7.64 -0.41 15.13
CA ALA A 9 -6.33 -1.00 15.31
C ALA A 9 -5.66 -1.40 13.98
N GLY A 10 -5.95 -0.66 12.90
CA GLY A 10 -5.13 -0.67 11.69
C GLY A 10 -3.75 -0.06 11.96
N TRP A 11 -2.92 0.09 10.92
CA TRP A 11 -1.54 0.57 11.12
C TRP A 11 -1.45 1.95 11.79
N ALA A 12 -2.36 2.87 11.52
CA ALA A 12 -2.37 4.17 12.21
C ALA A 12 -2.63 4.01 13.72
N GLY A 13 -3.73 3.34 14.07
CA GLY A 13 -4.13 3.23 15.48
C GLY A 13 -3.23 2.30 16.27
N PHE A 14 -2.78 1.18 15.70
CA PHE A 14 -1.83 0.29 16.36
C PHE A 14 -0.50 1.00 16.67
N SER A 15 0.10 1.66 15.66
CA SER A 15 1.38 2.38 15.85
C SER A 15 1.24 3.55 16.82
N ALA A 16 0.10 4.21 16.84
CA ALA A 16 -0.19 5.26 17.82
C ALA A 16 -0.30 4.69 19.24
N ALA A 17 -1.09 3.62 19.42
CA ALA A 17 -1.27 2.99 20.73
C ALA A 17 0.03 2.40 21.28
N GLU A 18 0.80 1.70 20.44
CA GLU A 18 2.14 1.18 20.78
C GLU A 18 3.06 2.30 21.26
N TYR A 19 3.14 3.37 20.47
CA TYR A 19 4.00 4.50 20.80
C TYR A 19 3.54 5.23 22.09
N ALA A 20 2.24 5.45 22.25
CA ALA A 20 1.68 6.04 23.46
C ALA A 20 1.97 5.18 24.72
N GLY A 21 1.77 3.86 24.61
CA GLY A 21 2.09 2.91 25.69
C GLY A 21 3.58 2.89 26.03
N SER A 22 4.47 2.96 25.03
CA SER A 22 5.92 3.05 25.26
C SER A 22 6.36 4.31 26.02
N LEU A 23 5.57 5.39 25.92
CA LEU A 23 5.75 6.62 26.68
C LEU A 23 5.09 6.56 28.07
N GLY A 24 4.47 5.45 28.43
CA GLY A 24 3.80 5.25 29.73
C GLY A 24 2.40 5.89 29.82
N LEU A 25 1.80 6.29 28.70
CA LEU A 25 0.44 6.82 28.68
C LEU A 25 -0.58 5.71 28.94
N LYS A 26 -1.57 5.96 29.77
CA LYS A 26 -2.70 5.07 29.97
C LYS A 26 -3.56 5.08 28.70
N THR A 27 -3.44 4.02 27.88
CA THR A 27 -4.00 3.95 26.54
C THR A 27 -5.05 2.86 26.41
N ALA A 28 -6.20 3.16 25.83
CA ALA A 28 -7.17 2.18 25.35
C ALA A 28 -7.14 2.12 23.82
N LEU A 29 -7.15 0.90 23.27
CA LEU A 29 -7.24 0.62 21.84
C LEU A 29 -8.55 -0.13 21.57
N VAL A 30 -9.46 0.47 20.80
CA VAL A 30 -10.76 -0.11 20.48
C VAL A 30 -10.75 -0.62 19.05
N GLU A 31 -11.00 -1.92 18.85
CA GLU A 31 -11.02 -2.56 17.54
C GLU A 31 -12.23 -3.48 17.42
N ARG A 32 -13.00 -3.30 16.35
CA ARG A 32 -14.24 -4.06 16.12
C ARG A 32 -14.02 -5.44 15.51
N ASP A 33 -12.88 -5.67 14.85
CA ASP A 33 -12.58 -6.89 14.10
C ASP A 33 -11.26 -7.50 14.58
N ALA A 34 -10.14 -7.17 13.98
CA ALA A 34 -8.85 -7.78 14.27
C ALA A 34 -7.70 -6.76 14.24
N LEU A 35 -6.73 -6.93 15.15
CA LEU A 35 -5.48 -6.16 15.16
C LEU A 35 -4.79 -6.19 13.80
N GLY A 36 -4.24 -5.04 13.38
CA GLY A 36 -3.58 -4.86 12.10
C GLY A 36 -4.50 -4.39 10.97
N GLY A 37 -5.83 -4.39 11.20
CA GLY A 37 -6.83 -3.88 10.27
C GLY A 37 -6.75 -4.51 8.87
N THR A 38 -7.15 -3.76 7.84
CA THR A 38 -7.20 -4.25 6.46
C THR A 38 -5.85 -4.75 5.95
N CYS A 39 -4.77 -4.00 6.15
CA CYS A 39 -3.46 -4.34 5.57
C CYS A 39 -2.95 -5.70 6.04
N LEU A 40 -3.00 -5.98 7.34
CA LEU A 40 -2.53 -7.26 7.88
C LEU A 40 -3.46 -8.42 7.54
N ASN A 41 -4.77 -8.21 7.66
CA ASN A 41 -5.71 -9.33 7.63
C ASN A 41 -6.33 -9.59 6.26
N TYR A 42 -6.49 -8.54 5.43
CA TYR A 42 -7.32 -8.57 4.21
C TYR A 42 -6.70 -7.80 3.03
N GLY A 43 -5.43 -7.41 3.11
CA GLY A 43 -4.80 -6.53 2.14
C GLY A 43 -3.34 -6.86 1.87
N CYS A 44 -2.42 -6.01 2.33
CA CYS A 44 -1.01 -6.07 1.96
C CYS A 44 -0.36 -7.43 2.24
N ILE A 45 -0.45 -7.91 3.47
CA ILE A 45 0.29 -9.12 3.90
C ILE A 45 -0.20 -10.36 3.15
N PRO A 46 -1.51 -10.69 3.14
CA PRO A 46 -1.97 -11.84 2.39
C PRO A 46 -1.71 -11.72 0.89
N THR A 47 -1.90 -10.54 0.28
CA THR A 47 -1.61 -10.33 -1.15
C THR A 47 -0.13 -10.57 -1.47
N LYS A 48 0.79 -10.03 -0.66
CA LYS A 48 2.24 -10.18 -0.88
C LYS A 48 2.71 -11.61 -0.62
N THR A 49 2.02 -12.34 0.26
CA THR A 49 2.25 -13.79 0.44
C THR A 49 1.91 -14.57 -0.84
N LEU A 50 0.77 -14.25 -1.48
CA LEU A 50 0.39 -14.86 -2.76
C LEU A 50 1.36 -14.45 -3.88
N LEU A 51 1.70 -13.17 -4.00
CA LEU A 51 2.64 -12.67 -5.02
C LEU A 51 4.02 -13.30 -4.87
N ASN A 52 4.52 -13.51 -3.65
CA ASN A 52 5.78 -14.22 -3.45
C ASN A 52 5.69 -15.67 -3.93
N THR A 53 4.58 -16.36 -3.69
CA THR A 53 4.38 -17.72 -4.19
C THR A 53 4.32 -17.78 -5.71
N THR A 54 3.61 -16.83 -6.35
CA THR A 54 3.53 -16.75 -7.82
C THR A 54 4.88 -16.40 -8.44
N LYS A 55 5.69 -15.57 -7.77
CA LYS A 55 7.08 -15.28 -8.17
C LYS A 55 7.94 -16.55 -8.11
N LEU A 56 7.86 -17.32 -7.02
CA LEU A 56 8.55 -18.60 -6.89
C LEU A 56 8.13 -19.60 -7.99
N LEU A 57 6.83 -19.69 -8.29
CA LEU A 57 6.34 -20.53 -9.38
C LEU A 57 6.90 -20.11 -10.74
N SER A 58 6.99 -18.81 -10.99
CA SER A 58 7.60 -18.26 -12.22
C SER A 58 9.09 -18.60 -12.32
N GLN A 59 9.83 -18.52 -11.21
CA GLN A 59 11.24 -18.92 -11.13
C GLN A 59 11.41 -20.42 -11.35
N PHE A 60 10.54 -21.24 -10.76
CA PHE A 60 10.54 -22.69 -10.94
C PHE A 60 10.35 -23.07 -12.41
N LYS A 61 9.41 -22.44 -13.13
CA LYS A 61 9.20 -22.64 -14.57
C LYS A 61 10.43 -22.29 -15.42
N LYS A 62 11.35 -21.47 -14.91
CA LYS A 62 12.62 -21.09 -15.56
C LYS A 62 13.83 -21.88 -15.05
N SER A 63 13.65 -22.83 -14.14
CA SER A 63 14.71 -23.55 -13.42
C SER A 63 15.77 -24.19 -14.34
N ALA A 64 15.37 -24.67 -15.52
CA ALA A 64 16.27 -25.26 -16.51
C ALA A 64 17.39 -24.30 -16.97
N LYS A 65 17.12 -22.98 -17.00
CA LYS A 65 18.15 -21.97 -17.31
C LYS A 65 19.26 -21.93 -16.27
N PHE A 66 18.98 -22.33 -15.04
CA PHE A 66 19.90 -22.39 -13.91
C PHE A 66 20.50 -23.78 -13.70
N GLY A 67 20.32 -24.70 -14.65
CA GLY A 67 20.80 -26.06 -14.55
C GLY A 67 20.02 -26.94 -13.58
N ILE A 68 18.82 -26.54 -13.17
CA ILE A 68 17.97 -27.28 -12.25
C ILE A 68 16.88 -27.99 -13.06
N ASN A 69 16.92 -29.32 -13.10
CA ASN A 69 15.88 -30.15 -13.72
C ASN A 69 14.73 -30.33 -12.73
N ALA A 70 13.53 -29.92 -13.13
CA ALA A 70 12.33 -30.05 -12.33
C ALA A 70 11.14 -30.39 -13.24
N ASP A 71 10.46 -31.52 -12.97
CA ASP A 71 9.49 -32.09 -13.89
C ASP A 71 8.19 -31.31 -13.99
N ALA A 72 7.65 -30.84 -12.88
CA ALA A 72 6.45 -30.00 -12.87
C ALA A 72 6.30 -29.22 -11.55
N ALA A 73 5.69 -28.01 -11.62
CA ALA A 73 5.20 -27.31 -10.46
C ALA A 73 3.68 -27.12 -10.59
N ALA A 74 2.96 -27.58 -9.60
CA ALA A 74 1.53 -27.36 -9.46
C ALA A 74 1.22 -26.60 -8.17
N ILE A 75 0.25 -25.70 -8.23
CA ILE A 75 -0.23 -25.00 -7.04
C ILE A 75 -1.24 -25.87 -6.31
N ASN A 76 -0.98 -26.11 -5.02
CA ASN A 76 -1.98 -26.59 -4.09
C ASN A 76 -2.61 -25.38 -3.39
N LEU A 77 -3.80 -25.00 -3.83
CA LEU A 77 -4.47 -23.79 -3.34
C LEU A 77 -4.80 -23.88 -1.83
N SER A 78 -5.12 -25.07 -1.33
CA SER A 78 -5.38 -25.27 0.11
C SER A 78 -4.14 -24.99 0.96
N LEU A 79 -2.97 -25.52 0.57
CA LEU A 79 -1.71 -25.26 1.27
C LEU A 79 -1.29 -23.78 1.13
N LEU A 80 -1.55 -23.16 -0.01
CA LEU A 80 -1.27 -21.73 -0.23
C LEU A 80 -2.11 -20.86 0.71
N ASN A 81 -3.41 -21.15 0.81
CA ASN A 81 -4.32 -20.44 1.73
C ASN A 81 -3.93 -20.69 3.20
N GLN A 82 -3.55 -21.92 3.54
CA GLN A 82 -3.03 -22.24 4.87
C GLN A 82 -1.78 -21.40 5.19
N ARG A 83 -0.79 -21.37 4.30
CA ARG A 83 0.43 -20.57 4.44
C ARG A 83 0.13 -19.09 4.65
N MET A 84 -0.80 -18.54 3.87
CA MET A 84 -1.22 -17.15 3.98
C MET A 84 -1.82 -16.86 5.38
N ASN A 85 -2.71 -17.74 5.86
CA ASN A 85 -3.32 -17.62 7.18
C ASN A 85 -2.30 -17.74 8.32
N GLU A 86 -1.31 -18.63 8.19
CA GLU A 86 -0.22 -18.78 9.15
C GLU A 86 0.62 -17.51 9.27
N VAL A 87 0.97 -16.87 8.13
CA VAL A 87 1.71 -15.60 8.11
C VAL A 87 0.93 -14.50 8.81
N VAL A 88 -0.36 -14.36 8.47
CA VAL A 88 -1.24 -13.35 9.09
C VAL A 88 -1.39 -13.60 10.59
N SER A 89 -1.62 -14.85 11.00
CA SER A 89 -1.78 -15.24 12.41
C SER A 89 -0.50 -14.97 13.21
N HIS A 90 0.65 -15.34 12.67
CA HIS A 90 1.95 -15.10 13.33
C HIS A 90 2.19 -13.61 13.58
N LEU A 91 1.97 -12.76 12.58
CA LEU A 91 2.14 -11.32 12.70
C LEU A 91 1.13 -10.70 13.68
N ARG A 92 -0.12 -11.17 13.67
CA ARG A 92 -1.16 -10.71 14.61
C ARG A 92 -0.77 -11.06 16.06
N SER A 93 -0.26 -12.26 16.30
CA SER A 93 0.22 -12.66 17.64
C SER A 93 1.37 -11.77 18.12
N GLY A 94 2.26 -11.32 17.22
CA GLY A 94 3.28 -10.32 17.53
C GLY A 94 2.68 -8.98 17.97
N MET A 95 1.63 -8.50 17.28
CA MET A 95 0.93 -7.28 17.67
C MET A 95 0.22 -7.43 19.03
N GLU A 96 -0.41 -8.58 19.29
CA GLU A 96 -1.05 -8.89 20.59
C GLU A 96 -0.02 -8.88 21.73
N PHE A 97 1.17 -9.41 21.48
CA PHE A 97 2.28 -9.36 22.44
C PHE A 97 2.69 -7.92 22.75
N LEU A 98 2.84 -7.07 21.72
CA LEU A 98 3.21 -5.65 21.89
C LEU A 98 2.13 -4.86 22.64
N VAL A 99 0.85 -5.11 22.37
CA VAL A 99 -0.27 -4.50 23.11
C VAL A 99 -0.16 -4.82 24.61
N LYS A 100 0.10 -6.09 24.97
CA LYS A 100 0.26 -6.52 26.36
C LYS A 100 1.53 -5.93 26.99
N ALA A 101 2.66 -5.98 26.27
CA ALA A 101 3.95 -5.47 26.75
C ALA A 101 3.90 -3.97 27.08
N ASN A 102 3.16 -3.20 26.31
CA ASN A 102 2.96 -1.76 26.49
C ASN A 102 1.75 -1.43 27.40
N LYS A 103 1.13 -2.43 28.04
CA LYS A 103 0.00 -2.27 28.98
C LYS A 103 -1.18 -1.50 28.36
N ILE A 104 -1.46 -1.75 27.09
CA ILE A 104 -2.58 -1.13 26.36
C ILE A 104 -3.85 -1.94 26.64
N ASP A 105 -4.92 -1.27 27.05
CA ASP A 105 -6.23 -1.90 27.23
C ASP A 105 -6.89 -2.10 25.86
N LEU A 106 -6.93 -3.35 25.38
CA LEU A 106 -7.55 -3.71 24.11
C LEU A 106 -9.02 -4.07 24.32
N LEU A 107 -9.93 -3.32 23.67
CA LEU A 107 -11.36 -3.59 23.68
C LEU A 107 -11.79 -4.07 22.29
N LYS A 108 -12.35 -5.28 22.21
CA LYS A 108 -12.91 -5.84 20.96
C LYS A 108 -14.37 -5.39 20.80
N ALA A 109 -14.55 -4.19 20.27
CA ALA A 109 -15.88 -3.58 20.10
C ALA A 109 -15.89 -2.51 19.02
N GLY A 110 -17.07 -2.17 18.53
CA GLY A 110 -17.29 -0.89 17.85
C GLY A 110 -17.22 0.26 18.83
N ALA A 111 -16.82 1.43 18.36
CA ALA A 111 -16.74 2.64 19.17
C ALA A 111 -17.64 3.76 18.61
N THR A 112 -18.25 4.53 19.50
CA THR A 112 -18.97 5.77 19.18
C THR A 112 -18.43 6.90 20.04
N ILE A 113 -18.10 8.03 19.46
CA ILE A 113 -17.66 9.21 20.19
C ILE A 113 -18.91 9.96 20.67
N LEU A 114 -19.05 10.10 22.00
CA LEU A 114 -20.19 10.80 22.61
C LEU A 114 -19.95 12.31 22.73
N ASN A 115 -18.71 12.68 23.04
CA ASN A 115 -18.25 14.06 23.15
C ASN A 115 -16.70 14.07 23.08
N PRO A 116 -16.02 15.23 23.09
CA PRO A 116 -14.55 15.31 22.96
C PRO A 116 -13.73 14.53 24.00
N ASN A 117 -14.36 14.07 25.07
CA ASN A 117 -13.68 13.37 26.17
C ASN A 117 -14.29 11.99 26.50
N GLN A 118 -15.29 11.54 25.74
CA GLN A 118 -15.98 10.27 26.02
C GLN A 118 -16.19 9.45 24.78
N VAL A 119 -15.78 8.18 24.85
CA VAL A 119 -16.00 7.16 23.81
C VAL A 119 -16.81 6.03 24.44
N LYS A 120 -17.91 5.64 23.78
CA LYS A 120 -18.69 4.44 24.15
C LYS A 120 -18.12 3.25 23.36
N ALA A 121 -17.72 2.20 24.07
CA ALA A 121 -17.27 0.94 23.49
C ALA A 121 -17.67 -0.22 24.43
N ASP A 122 -18.13 -1.35 23.87
CA ASP A 122 -18.53 -2.55 24.62
C ASP A 122 -19.50 -2.24 25.80
N GLY A 123 -20.48 -1.39 25.57
CA GLY A 123 -21.43 -0.95 26.61
C GLY A 123 -20.86 -0.01 27.68
N GLN A 124 -19.55 0.25 27.68
CA GLN A 124 -18.86 1.11 28.64
C GLN A 124 -18.62 2.51 28.07
N ILE A 125 -18.52 3.49 28.97
CA ILE A 125 -18.05 4.84 28.62
C ILE A 125 -16.60 4.95 29.06
N LEU A 126 -15.71 5.19 28.07
CA LEU A 126 -14.30 5.42 28.28
C LEU A 126 -14.06 6.92 28.34
N GLU A 127 -13.66 7.43 29.50
CA GLU A 127 -13.23 8.82 29.64
C GLU A 127 -11.79 9.00 29.18
N ALA A 128 -11.54 9.95 28.30
CA ALA A 128 -10.24 10.19 27.68
C ALA A 128 -9.86 11.68 27.70
N ARG A 129 -8.56 11.96 27.86
CA ARG A 129 -8.01 13.32 27.62
C ARG A 129 -7.96 13.62 26.12
N TYR A 130 -7.56 12.63 25.34
CA TYR A 130 -7.44 12.71 23.89
C TYR A 130 -8.09 11.51 23.21
N ILE A 131 -8.61 11.71 22.02
CA ILE A 131 -9.17 10.65 21.17
C ILE A 131 -8.43 10.68 19.83
N LEU A 132 -7.96 9.52 19.35
CA LEU A 132 -7.41 9.35 18.00
C LEU A 132 -8.34 8.47 17.17
N ILE A 133 -8.84 9.02 16.06
CA ILE A 133 -9.65 8.30 15.09
C ILE A 133 -8.73 7.68 14.04
N ALA A 134 -8.76 6.35 13.91
CA ALA A 134 -7.94 5.56 13.00
C ALA A 134 -8.74 4.45 12.32
N THR A 135 -9.97 4.76 11.92
CA THR A 135 -10.99 3.82 11.44
C THR A 135 -10.74 3.31 10.02
N GLY A 136 -9.75 3.85 9.32
CA GLY A 136 -9.29 3.34 8.03
C GLY A 136 -10.25 3.64 6.87
N SER A 137 -10.35 2.69 5.94
CA SER A 137 -11.12 2.79 4.70
C SER A 137 -11.84 1.50 4.36
N LYS A 138 -12.81 1.58 3.43
CA LYS A 138 -13.52 0.43 2.85
C LYS A 138 -13.37 0.42 1.32
N ALA A 139 -13.53 -0.74 0.70
CA ALA A 139 -13.53 -0.86 -0.75
C ALA A 139 -14.69 -0.05 -1.34
N LEU A 140 -14.43 0.62 -2.47
CA LEU A 140 -15.43 1.40 -3.18
C LEU A 140 -16.26 0.49 -4.08
N GLU A 141 -17.57 0.63 -3.99
CA GLU A 141 -18.52 0.03 -4.91
C GLU A 141 -18.94 1.04 -6.00
N LEU A 142 -19.27 0.55 -7.17
CA LEU A 142 -19.90 1.38 -8.20
C LEU A 142 -21.42 1.48 -7.97
N PRO A 143 -22.10 2.54 -8.42
CA PRO A 143 -23.53 2.70 -8.24
C PRO A 143 -24.34 1.48 -8.72
N ASN A 144 -23.98 0.95 -9.88
CA ASN A 144 -24.70 -0.14 -10.56
C ASN A 144 -23.98 -1.50 -10.40
N LEU A 145 -22.92 -1.61 -9.58
CA LEU A 145 -22.18 -2.84 -9.38
C LEU A 145 -21.74 -2.95 -7.92
N LYS A 146 -22.46 -3.82 -7.19
CA LYS A 146 -22.23 -4.06 -5.76
C LYS A 146 -21.55 -5.39 -5.52
N PHE A 147 -20.84 -5.50 -4.40
CA PHE A 147 -20.30 -6.78 -3.97
C PHE A 147 -21.45 -7.72 -3.57
N ASP A 148 -21.47 -8.92 -4.13
CA ASP A 148 -22.38 -9.99 -3.76
C ASP A 148 -21.65 -11.12 -2.99
N GLY A 149 -20.31 -11.02 -2.91
CA GLY A 149 -19.46 -12.00 -2.23
C GLY A 149 -19.21 -13.29 -3.02
N ASP A 150 -19.82 -13.45 -4.17
CA ASP A 150 -19.65 -14.62 -5.03
C ASP A 150 -19.20 -14.24 -6.45
N LYS A 151 -20.07 -13.68 -7.27
CA LYS A 151 -19.74 -13.27 -8.64
C LYS A 151 -18.90 -11.99 -8.67
N VAL A 152 -19.39 -10.96 -7.99
CA VAL A 152 -18.72 -9.66 -7.86
C VAL A 152 -18.06 -9.58 -6.49
N ILE A 153 -16.75 -9.63 -6.50
CA ILE A 153 -15.91 -9.74 -5.28
C ILE A 153 -15.00 -8.54 -5.11
N SER A 154 -14.69 -8.21 -3.87
CA SER A 154 -13.60 -7.30 -3.53
C SER A 154 -12.27 -8.04 -3.42
N SER A 155 -11.19 -7.29 -3.16
CA SER A 155 -9.88 -7.90 -2.87
C SER A 155 -9.91 -8.80 -1.62
N THR A 156 -10.83 -8.59 -0.70
CA THR A 156 -10.98 -9.42 0.51
C THR A 156 -11.44 -10.84 0.17
N GLU A 157 -12.48 -10.97 -0.65
CA GLU A 157 -12.98 -12.27 -1.11
C GLU A 157 -11.99 -12.93 -2.08
N ALA A 158 -11.36 -12.14 -2.95
CA ALA A 158 -10.34 -12.63 -3.88
C ALA A 158 -9.15 -13.31 -3.19
N LEU A 159 -8.80 -12.90 -1.96
CA LEU A 159 -7.79 -13.56 -1.12
C LEU A 159 -8.26 -14.88 -0.50
N ARG A 160 -9.55 -15.19 -0.55
CA ARG A 160 -10.17 -16.37 0.12
C ARG A 160 -10.74 -17.36 -0.87
N ILE A 161 -10.44 -17.24 -2.17
CA ILE A 161 -10.94 -18.16 -3.16
C ILE A 161 -10.47 -19.59 -2.88
N THR A 162 -11.38 -20.53 -3.05
CA THR A 162 -11.11 -21.99 -2.91
C THR A 162 -10.88 -22.66 -4.25
N ASN A 163 -11.27 -22.01 -5.34
CA ASN A 163 -11.08 -22.49 -6.70
C ASN A 163 -10.54 -21.35 -7.57
N ILE A 164 -9.55 -21.66 -8.39
CA ILE A 164 -9.00 -20.69 -9.34
C ILE A 164 -10.03 -20.49 -10.47
N PRO A 165 -10.52 -19.25 -10.70
CA PRO A 165 -11.45 -18.98 -11.80
C PRO A 165 -10.74 -19.22 -13.13
N LYS A 166 -11.43 -19.84 -14.10
CA LYS A 166 -10.88 -19.98 -15.46
C LYS A 166 -10.76 -18.62 -16.12
N LYS A 167 -11.77 -17.77 -15.96
CA LYS A 167 -11.81 -16.43 -16.53
C LYS A 167 -12.24 -15.40 -15.50
N ILE A 168 -11.41 -14.38 -15.30
CA ILE A 168 -11.67 -13.29 -14.34
C ILE A 168 -11.62 -11.93 -15.04
N LEU A 169 -12.63 -11.11 -14.72
CA LEU A 169 -12.62 -9.69 -15.05
C LEU A 169 -12.11 -8.89 -13.84
N ILE A 170 -11.18 -7.99 -14.07
CA ILE A 170 -10.67 -7.05 -13.07
C ILE A 170 -11.13 -5.64 -13.48
N ILE A 171 -12.01 -5.03 -12.69
CA ILE A 171 -12.48 -3.68 -12.90
C ILE A 171 -11.67 -2.74 -12.01
N GLY A 172 -10.82 -1.93 -12.66
CA GLY A 172 -9.84 -1.04 -12.05
C GLY A 172 -8.40 -1.50 -12.28
N GLY A 173 -7.66 -0.73 -13.06
CA GLY A 173 -6.23 -0.96 -13.39
C GLY A 173 -5.27 -0.29 -12.41
N GLY A 174 -5.70 -0.02 -11.17
CA GLY A 174 -4.87 0.50 -10.09
C GLY A 174 -3.93 -0.56 -9.49
N VAL A 175 -3.27 -0.23 -8.37
CA VAL A 175 -2.30 -1.12 -7.70
C VAL A 175 -2.91 -2.49 -7.39
N ILE A 176 -4.10 -2.51 -6.75
CA ILE A 176 -4.80 -3.75 -6.40
C ILE A 176 -5.09 -4.57 -7.66
N GLY A 177 -5.65 -3.95 -8.70
CA GLY A 177 -6.00 -4.66 -9.94
C GLY A 177 -4.79 -5.25 -10.64
N CYS A 178 -3.68 -4.53 -10.73
CA CYS A 178 -2.44 -5.02 -11.33
C CYS A 178 -1.81 -6.17 -10.53
N GLU A 179 -1.81 -6.09 -9.18
CA GLU A 179 -1.30 -7.16 -8.32
C GLU A 179 -2.15 -8.44 -8.41
N PHE A 180 -3.47 -8.31 -8.43
CA PHE A 180 -4.35 -9.47 -8.63
C PHE A 180 -4.28 -10.02 -10.05
N ALA A 181 -4.11 -9.18 -11.07
CA ALA A 181 -3.83 -9.65 -12.42
C ALA A 181 -2.56 -10.52 -12.47
N GLU A 182 -1.48 -10.07 -11.81
CA GLU A 182 -0.25 -10.85 -11.65
C GLU A 182 -0.51 -12.22 -11.00
N ILE A 183 -1.28 -12.24 -9.91
CA ILE A 183 -1.64 -13.47 -9.18
C ILE A 183 -2.42 -14.42 -10.12
N PHE A 184 -3.54 -13.96 -10.69
CA PHE A 184 -4.43 -14.82 -11.47
C PHE A 184 -3.79 -15.32 -12.78
N LEU A 185 -3.02 -14.48 -13.48
CA LEU A 185 -2.21 -14.90 -14.62
C LEU A 185 -1.22 -16.02 -14.25
N SER A 186 -0.55 -15.88 -13.10
CA SER A 186 0.41 -16.88 -12.63
C SER A 186 -0.26 -18.20 -12.25
N LEU A 187 -1.50 -18.12 -11.74
CA LEU A 187 -2.33 -19.27 -11.39
C LEU A 187 -3.01 -19.94 -12.62
N GLY A 188 -2.91 -19.32 -13.81
CA GLY A 188 -3.42 -19.88 -15.06
C GLY A 188 -4.82 -19.41 -15.48
N SER A 189 -5.35 -18.36 -14.87
CA SER A 189 -6.61 -17.74 -15.29
C SER A 189 -6.44 -16.93 -16.59
N GLU A 190 -7.49 -16.90 -17.41
CA GLU A 190 -7.67 -15.84 -18.42
C GLU A 190 -8.03 -14.53 -17.68
N VAL A 191 -7.21 -13.50 -17.85
CA VAL A 191 -7.39 -12.22 -17.14
C VAL A 191 -7.74 -11.11 -18.11
N GLU A 192 -8.83 -10.41 -17.84
CA GLU A 192 -9.16 -9.15 -18.51
C GLU A 192 -9.18 -8.02 -17.48
N ILE A 193 -8.46 -6.91 -17.78
CA ILE A 193 -8.45 -5.69 -16.97
C ILE A 193 -9.20 -4.61 -17.74
N VAL A 194 -10.15 -3.98 -17.07
CA VAL A 194 -10.87 -2.81 -17.59
C VAL A 194 -10.55 -1.61 -16.70
N GLU A 195 -10.08 -0.53 -17.33
CA GLU A 195 -9.68 0.70 -16.65
C GLU A 195 -10.31 1.90 -17.37
N LEU A 196 -10.91 2.80 -16.58
CA LEU A 196 -11.55 4.02 -17.07
C LEU A 196 -10.51 5.03 -17.61
N SER A 197 -9.32 5.05 -17.01
CA SER A 197 -8.23 5.95 -17.39
C SER A 197 -7.52 5.47 -18.67
N ALA A 198 -6.75 6.37 -19.27
CA ALA A 198 -5.94 6.08 -20.46
C ALA A 198 -4.71 5.19 -20.17
N ASN A 199 -4.37 4.92 -18.93
CA ASN A 199 -3.22 4.12 -18.52
C ASN A 199 -3.56 3.27 -17.30
N LEU A 200 -2.90 2.13 -17.15
CA LEU A 200 -2.84 1.42 -15.87
C LEU A 200 -2.13 2.30 -14.82
N LEU A 201 -2.32 1.99 -13.54
CA LEU A 201 -1.65 2.62 -12.41
C LEU A 201 -1.73 4.16 -12.44
N PRO A 202 -2.94 4.75 -12.49
CA PRO A 202 -3.07 6.20 -12.47
C PRO A 202 -2.37 6.78 -11.22
N GLY A 203 -1.52 7.80 -11.43
CA GLY A 203 -0.70 8.41 -10.38
C GLY A 203 0.74 7.85 -10.25
N ILE A 204 1.06 6.75 -10.92
CA ILE A 204 2.43 6.22 -11.06
C ILE A 204 3.08 6.83 -12.31
N ASP A 205 4.41 6.81 -12.37
CA ASP A 205 5.17 7.23 -13.54
C ASP A 205 4.64 6.55 -14.81
N ARG A 206 4.29 7.35 -15.83
CA ARG A 206 3.62 6.88 -17.04
C ARG A 206 4.44 5.85 -17.81
N GLU A 207 5.77 6.01 -17.85
CA GLU A 207 6.65 5.09 -18.56
C GLU A 207 6.74 3.74 -17.86
N ALA A 208 6.81 3.73 -16.51
CA ALA A 208 6.78 2.52 -15.72
C ALA A 208 5.43 1.79 -15.85
N ALA A 209 4.32 2.52 -15.79
CA ALA A 209 2.99 1.96 -16.00
C ALA A 209 2.83 1.35 -17.41
N LYS A 210 3.33 2.04 -18.44
CA LYS A 210 3.30 1.53 -19.83
C LYS A 210 4.17 0.28 -20.01
N LYS A 211 5.32 0.23 -19.36
CA LYS A 211 6.19 -0.96 -19.38
C LYS A 211 5.48 -2.15 -18.75
N LEU A 212 4.78 -1.97 -17.61
CA LEU A 212 3.99 -3.04 -16.99
C LEU A 212 2.85 -3.50 -17.90
N GLU A 213 2.12 -2.57 -18.54
CA GLU A 213 1.06 -2.90 -19.50
C GLU A 213 1.57 -3.83 -20.61
N VAL A 214 2.74 -3.51 -21.18
CA VAL A 214 3.37 -4.35 -22.22
C VAL A 214 3.72 -5.73 -21.68
N ILE A 215 4.23 -5.83 -20.45
CA ILE A 215 4.58 -7.10 -19.82
C ILE A 215 3.34 -7.95 -19.56
N LEU A 216 2.27 -7.36 -19.01
CA LEU A 216 1.01 -8.08 -18.76
C LEU A 216 0.37 -8.57 -20.08
N LYS A 217 0.40 -7.75 -21.16
CA LYS A 217 -0.07 -8.15 -22.50
C LYS A 217 0.74 -9.30 -23.07
N LYS A 218 2.07 -9.32 -22.90
CA LYS A 218 2.92 -10.45 -23.31
C LYS A 218 2.56 -11.74 -22.57
N ARG A 219 2.04 -11.63 -21.36
CA ARG A 219 1.52 -12.74 -20.55
C ARG A 219 0.04 -13.03 -20.84
N GLN A 220 -0.48 -12.50 -21.95
CA GLN A 220 -1.83 -12.71 -22.48
C GLN A 220 -2.96 -12.08 -21.63
N ALA A 221 -2.68 -11.10 -20.79
CA ALA A 221 -3.74 -10.28 -20.21
C ALA A 221 -4.41 -9.45 -21.29
N ARG A 222 -5.72 -9.48 -21.35
CA ARG A 222 -6.50 -8.50 -22.11
C ARG A 222 -6.65 -7.22 -21.31
N ILE A 223 -6.26 -6.08 -21.88
CA ILE A 223 -6.29 -4.78 -21.18
C ILE A 223 -7.09 -3.79 -22.02
N CYS A 224 -8.23 -3.33 -21.48
CA CYS A 224 -9.14 -2.37 -22.07
C CYS A 224 -9.06 -1.06 -21.27
N LEU A 225 -8.36 -0.08 -21.83
CA LEU A 225 -8.24 1.27 -21.27
C LEU A 225 -9.34 2.18 -21.85
N ASN A 226 -9.59 3.33 -21.21
CA ASN A 226 -10.68 4.27 -21.55
C ASN A 226 -12.04 3.56 -21.68
N THR A 227 -12.29 2.58 -20.82
CA THR A 227 -13.48 1.72 -20.91
C THR A 227 -14.28 1.80 -19.62
N ASP A 228 -15.57 2.13 -19.75
CA ASP A 228 -16.50 2.11 -18.63
C ASP A 228 -17.01 0.68 -18.39
N ALA A 229 -16.90 0.24 -17.15
CA ALA A 229 -17.37 -1.08 -16.73
C ALA A 229 -18.88 -1.28 -16.90
N ALA A 230 -19.66 -0.22 -16.92
CA ALA A 230 -21.11 -0.28 -17.11
C ALA A 230 -21.54 -0.89 -18.46
N SER A 231 -20.63 -0.90 -19.45
CA SER A 231 -20.90 -1.46 -20.80
C SER A 231 -20.61 -2.96 -20.92
N LEU A 232 -20.14 -3.62 -19.87
CA LEU A 232 -19.64 -4.99 -19.94
C LEU A 232 -20.73 -6.02 -19.62
N ASN A 233 -20.72 -7.13 -20.36
CA ASN A 233 -21.50 -8.32 -20.02
C ASN A 233 -20.70 -9.19 -19.04
N LEU A 234 -21.11 -9.18 -17.78
CA LEU A 234 -20.40 -9.87 -16.69
C LEU A 234 -20.61 -11.40 -16.70
N GLU A 235 -21.62 -11.89 -17.43
CA GLU A 235 -21.92 -13.33 -17.52
C GLU A 235 -20.77 -14.17 -18.14
N ASN A 236 -19.93 -13.51 -18.94
CA ASN A 236 -18.81 -14.15 -19.61
C ASN A 236 -17.62 -14.49 -18.71
N TYR A 237 -17.69 -14.20 -17.42
CA TYR A 237 -16.59 -14.38 -16.46
C TYR A 237 -17.04 -15.25 -15.30
N ASP A 238 -16.14 -16.06 -14.76
CA ASP A 238 -16.41 -16.84 -13.55
C ASP A 238 -16.46 -15.94 -12.31
N LYS A 239 -15.57 -14.93 -12.25
CA LYS A 239 -15.50 -13.93 -11.17
C LYS A 239 -15.24 -12.53 -11.75
N VAL A 240 -15.72 -11.54 -11.05
CA VAL A 240 -15.48 -10.12 -11.33
C VAL A 240 -14.86 -9.48 -10.08
N LEU A 241 -13.59 -9.11 -10.15
CA LEU A 241 -12.90 -8.38 -9.10
C LEU A 241 -13.12 -6.87 -9.28
N LEU A 242 -13.88 -6.25 -8.39
CA LEU A 242 -14.09 -4.81 -8.39
C LEU A 242 -13.08 -4.13 -7.46
N CYS A 243 -12.15 -3.35 -8.03
CA CYS A 243 -11.05 -2.70 -7.30
C CYS A 243 -10.77 -1.28 -7.81
N VAL A 244 -11.83 -0.46 -7.88
CA VAL A 244 -11.82 0.92 -8.39
C VAL A 244 -11.42 1.97 -7.34
N GLY A 245 -10.89 1.54 -6.22
CA GLY A 245 -10.40 2.40 -5.15
C GLY A 245 -10.97 2.07 -3.78
N ARG A 246 -10.66 2.94 -2.83
CA ARG A 246 -11.12 2.83 -1.44
C ARG A 246 -11.64 4.18 -0.98
N VAL A 247 -12.59 4.18 -0.05
CA VAL A 247 -13.13 5.38 0.57
C VAL A 247 -12.90 5.38 2.07
N PRO A 248 -12.56 6.52 2.68
CA PRO A 248 -12.43 6.65 4.12
C PRO A 248 -13.67 6.15 4.87
N TYR A 249 -13.45 5.47 5.99
CA TYR A 249 -14.55 5.02 6.84
C TYR A 249 -14.77 6.03 7.96
N CYS A 250 -15.86 6.84 7.83
CA CYS A 250 -16.18 7.96 8.71
C CYS A 250 -17.64 7.91 9.21
N ASP A 251 -18.27 6.73 9.24
CA ASP A 251 -19.72 6.60 9.45
C ASP A 251 -20.12 6.44 10.95
N SER A 252 -19.15 6.45 11.90
CA SER A 252 -19.40 6.07 13.31
C SER A 252 -19.29 7.23 14.31
N PHE A 253 -19.60 8.47 13.86
CA PHE A 253 -19.35 9.66 14.71
C PHE A 253 -20.60 10.52 14.91
N ASP A 254 -21.77 9.87 15.02
CA ASP A 254 -23.09 10.54 15.12
C ASP A 254 -23.26 11.45 16.35
N GLY A 255 -22.38 11.31 17.37
CA GLY A 255 -22.40 12.12 18.58
C GLY A 255 -21.69 13.47 18.45
N ILE A 256 -20.91 13.71 17.37
CA ILE A 256 -20.12 14.94 17.20
C ILE A 256 -20.02 15.35 15.72
N ALA A 257 -20.07 16.68 15.50
CA ALA A 257 -20.00 17.27 14.15
C ALA A 257 -18.54 17.46 13.68
N LEU A 258 -17.87 16.38 13.27
CA LEU A 258 -16.55 16.47 12.65
C LEU A 258 -16.64 17.00 11.22
N LYS A 259 -15.79 17.95 10.88
CA LYS A 259 -15.68 18.42 9.48
C LYS A 259 -15.11 17.31 8.60
N LYS A 260 -15.64 17.21 7.38
CA LYS A 260 -15.14 16.31 6.34
C LYS A 260 -14.63 17.14 5.17
N GLU A 261 -13.52 16.71 4.58
CA GLU A 261 -12.97 17.26 3.34
C GLU A 261 -12.61 16.11 2.40
N ARG A 262 -12.85 16.34 1.08
CA ARG A 262 -12.70 15.32 0.03
C ARG A 262 -13.50 14.08 0.35
N ALA A 263 -13.19 13.09 0.89
CA ALA A 263 -13.99 11.94 1.32
C ALA A 263 -13.67 11.52 2.76
N GLY A 264 -12.73 12.20 3.43
CA GLY A 264 -12.22 11.86 4.76
C GLY A 264 -12.52 12.91 5.82
N LEU A 265 -12.05 12.65 7.03
CA LEU A 265 -12.07 13.62 8.13
C LEU A 265 -11.07 14.73 7.84
N ALA A 266 -11.51 15.99 7.99
CA ALA A 266 -10.63 17.14 7.87
C ALA A 266 -9.69 17.24 9.07
N VAL A 267 -8.39 17.35 8.81
CA VAL A 267 -7.35 17.59 9.81
C VAL A 267 -6.43 18.72 9.37
N ASN A 268 -5.82 19.39 10.35
CA ASN A 268 -4.77 20.35 10.08
C ASN A 268 -3.39 19.66 9.88
N GLU A 269 -2.34 20.41 9.66
CA GLU A 269 -0.97 19.92 9.48
C GLU A 269 -0.37 19.21 10.70
N TYR A 270 -1.07 19.21 11.83
CA TYR A 270 -0.71 18.52 13.08
C TYR A 270 -1.58 17.29 13.37
N LEU A 271 -2.45 16.91 12.42
CA LEU A 271 -3.43 15.82 12.52
C LEU A 271 -4.57 16.06 13.52
N GLU A 272 -4.81 17.33 13.90
CA GLU A 272 -5.94 17.72 14.73
C GLU A 272 -7.20 17.88 13.87
N THR A 273 -8.32 17.37 14.35
CA THR A 273 -9.63 17.58 13.71
C THR A 273 -10.20 18.98 14.01
N SER A 274 -11.39 19.24 13.52
CA SER A 274 -12.12 20.49 13.84
C SER A 274 -12.58 20.60 15.31
N ILE A 275 -12.43 19.54 16.10
CA ILE A 275 -12.84 19.49 17.51
C ILE A 275 -11.60 19.32 18.38
N PRO A 276 -11.40 20.18 19.40
CA PRO A 276 -10.27 20.09 20.32
C PRO A 276 -10.15 18.69 20.95
N ASN A 277 -8.92 18.25 21.22
CA ASN A 277 -8.58 16.95 21.80
C ASN A 277 -8.89 15.72 20.94
N ILE A 278 -9.43 15.91 19.72
CA ILE A 278 -9.67 14.81 18.77
C ILE A 278 -8.71 14.93 17.59
N TYR A 279 -7.94 13.87 17.39
CA TYR A 279 -7.02 13.70 16.29
C TYR A 279 -7.54 12.64 15.32
N ALA A 280 -7.08 12.65 14.07
CA ALA A 280 -7.36 11.57 13.13
C ALA A 280 -6.12 11.26 12.28
N ALA A 281 -5.94 9.98 11.91
CA ALA A 281 -4.78 9.51 11.16
C ALA A 281 -5.11 8.27 10.29
N GLY A 282 -4.34 8.09 9.24
CA GLY A 282 -4.49 6.98 8.29
C GLY A 282 -5.63 7.21 7.31
N ASP A 283 -6.11 6.14 6.69
CA ASP A 283 -7.05 6.22 5.57
C ASP A 283 -8.33 7.04 5.86
N CYS A 284 -8.74 7.16 7.13
CA CYS A 284 -9.93 7.92 7.49
C CYS A 284 -9.83 9.43 7.25
N ILE A 285 -8.61 9.98 7.12
CA ILE A 285 -8.40 11.38 6.73
C ILE A 285 -8.30 11.58 5.22
N GLY A 286 -8.31 10.50 4.43
CA GLY A 286 -8.08 10.55 2.99
C GLY A 286 -6.61 10.77 2.63
N GLY A 287 -6.33 11.31 1.43
CA GLY A 287 -4.96 11.53 0.96
C GLY A 287 -4.27 10.23 0.54
N TYR A 288 -3.18 9.89 1.21
CA TYR A 288 -2.44 8.64 0.95
C TYR A 288 -3.09 7.46 1.66
N LEU A 289 -3.55 6.47 0.91
CA LEU A 289 -4.13 5.24 1.46
C LEU A 289 -3.02 4.16 1.55
N LEU A 290 -1.98 4.44 2.33
CA LEU A 290 -0.77 3.63 2.45
C LEU A 290 -0.47 3.30 3.91
N ALA A 291 -0.23 2.03 4.20
CA ALA A 291 -0.04 1.54 5.57
C ALA A 291 1.14 2.21 6.31
N HIS A 292 2.25 2.48 5.62
CA HIS A 292 3.42 3.15 6.21
C HIS A 292 3.16 4.64 6.47
N VAL A 293 2.35 5.31 5.63
CA VAL A 293 1.90 6.68 5.90
C VAL A 293 0.97 6.69 7.11
N ALA A 294 0.02 5.77 7.18
CA ALA A 294 -0.87 5.62 8.32
C ALA A 294 -0.09 5.41 9.64
N SER A 295 0.94 4.55 9.63
CA SER A 295 1.82 4.33 10.79
C SER A 295 2.58 5.59 11.20
N TYR A 296 3.13 6.33 10.23
CA TYR A 296 3.80 7.61 10.46
C TYR A 296 2.85 8.63 11.08
N GLU A 297 1.66 8.81 10.51
CA GLU A 297 0.65 9.75 11.00
C GLU A 297 0.18 9.39 12.41
N GLY A 298 -0.07 8.10 12.70
CA GLY A 298 -0.45 7.65 14.04
C GLY A 298 0.58 8.01 15.11
N ARG A 299 1.86 7.77 14.85
CA ARG A 299 2.96 8.14 15.76
C ARG A 299 3.09 9.66 15.89
N LEU A 300 2.97 10.40 14.78
CA LEU A 300 3.03 11.86 14.80
C LEU A 300 1.88 12.48 15.60
N ALA A 301 0.67 11.94 15.48
CA ALA A 301 -0.46 12.37 16.29
C ALA A 301 -0.17 12.24 17.80
N VAL A 302 0.42 11.12 18.23
CA VAL A 302 0.81 10.91 19.62
C VAL A 302 1.92 11.90 20.05
N LYS A 303 2.93 12.15 19.22
CA LYS A 303 3.94 13.17 19.48
C LYS A 303 3.30 14.55 19.71
N ASN A 304 2.33 14.90 18.87
CA ASN A 304 1.61 16.17 18.95
C ASN A 304 0.67 16.26 20.16
N ILE A 305 0.17 15.13 20.64
CA ILE A 305 -0.62 15.03 21.87
C ILE A 305 0.27 15.23 23.11
N THR A 306 1.49 14.69 23.11
CA THR A 306 2.37 14.64 24.30
C THR A 306 3.45 15.71 24.32
N GLY A 307 3.82 16.24 23.15
CA GLY A 307 4.93 17.18 22.99
C GLY A 307 4.57 18.64 23.29
N GLY A 308 5.53 19.39 23.83
CA GLY A 308 5.39 20.85 24.02
C GLY A 308 5.41 21.62 22.69
N ASN A 309 6.10 21.11 21.69
CA ASN A 309 6.17 21.65 20.33
C ASN A 309 5.55 20.67 19.34
N LYS A 310 4.54 21.14 18.60
CA LYS A 310 3.89 20.31 17.58
C LYS A 310 4.74 20.21 16.32
N GLU A 311 4.81 19.01 15.75
CA GLU A 311 5.49 18.71 14.50
C GLU A 311 4.46 18.62 13.35
N LYS A 312 4.77 19.26 12.22
CA LYS A 312 3.95 19.17 11.00
C LYS A 312 4.15 17.85 10.29
N VAL A 313 3.12 17.38 9.62
CA VAL A 313 3.26 16.23 8.70
C VAL A 313 4.26 16.55 7.60
N ASN A 314 5.11 15.58 7.27
CA ASN A 314 6.05 15.68 6.15
C ASN A 314 5.77 14.58 5.13
N TYR A 315 5.16 14.95 4.02
CA TYR A 315 4.81 14.05 2.92
C TYR A 315 5.77 14.15 1.73
N LYS A 316 6.95 14.76 1.90
CA LYS A 316 7.88 15.04 0.80
C LYS A 316 8.41 13.79 0.11
N ALA A 317 8.67 12.74 0.85
CA ALA A 317 9.38 11.56 0.37
C ALA A 317 8.65 10.26 0.71
N ILE A 318 7.37 10.17 0.33
CA ILE A 318 6.59 8.95 0.52
C ILE A 318 6.85 7.99 -0.64
N PRO A 319 7.44 6.80 -0.39
CA PRO A 319 7.54 5.79 -1.43
C PRO A 319 6.19 5.11 -1.68
N SER A 320 5.91 4.80 -2.94
CA SER A 320 4.75 3.98 -3.32
C SER A 320 5.23 2.79 -4.15
N CYS A 321 4.76 1.59 -3.81
CA CYS A 321 5.21 0.34 -4.43
C CYS A 321 4.05 -0.47 -4.98
N VAL A 322 4.29 -1.12 -6.13
CA VAL A 322 3.41 -2.11 -6.76
C VAL A 322 4.20 -3.42 -6.87
N TYR A 323 3.68 -4.48 -6.28
CA TYR A 323 4.40 -5.75 -6.13
C TYR A 323 4.13 -6.75 -7.27
N THR A 324 3.98 -6.22 -8.49
CA THR A 324 3.95 -7.04 -9.70
C THR A 324 5.32 -7.66 -9.99
N ASN A 325 5.43 -8.45 -11.03
CA ASN A 325 6.69 -8.98 -11.52
C ASN A 325 6.94 -8.51 -12.98
N PRO A 326 7.83 -7.51 -13.19
CA PRO A 326 8.68 -6.79 -12.23
C PRO A 326 7.92 -5.88 -11.27
N GLU A 327 8.53 -5.58 -10.11
CA GLU A 327 8.03 -4.59 -9.15
C GLU A 327 8.11 -3.17 -9.72
N ILE A 328 7.22 -2.28 -9.26
CA ILE A 328 7.35 -0.84 -9.51
C ILE A 328 7.44 -0.12 -8.17
N ALA A 329 8.30 0.90 -8.11
CA ALA A 329 8.37 1.80 -6.96
C ALA A 329 8.65 3.23 -7.42
N VAL A 330 8.01 4.18 -6.75
CA VAL A 330 8.17 5.61 -7.04
C VAL A 330 8.32 6.40 -5.75
N VAL A 331 9.00 7.55 -5.82
CA VAL A 331 9.09 8.53 -4.73
C VAL A 331 9.22 9.93 -5.31
N GLY A 332 8.63 10.92 -4.64
CA GLY A 332 8.66 12.32 -5.06
C GLY A 332 7.80 12.57 -6.31
N LEU A 333 8.22 13.50 -7.15
CA LEU A 333 7.47 13.92 -8.35
C LEU A 333 7.63 12.91 -9.49
N SER A 334 6.54 12.61 -10.19
CA SER A 334 6.62 11.98 -11.50
C SER A 334 7.19 12.96 -12.52
N GLU A 335 7.66 12.47 -13.66
CA GLU A 335 8.17 13.33 -14.75
C GLU A 335 7.13 14.37 -15.19
N ASP A 336 5.87 13.94 -15.35
CA ASP A 336 4.77 14.83 -15.76
C ASP A 336 4.48 15.93 -14.72
N GLN A 337 4.60 15.62 -13.43
CA GLN A 337 4.46 16.59 -12.35
C GLN A 337 5.65 17.56 -12.28
N ALA A 338 6.87 17.02 -12.40
CA ALA A 338 8.08 17.82 -12.37
C ALA A 338 8.13 18.82 -13.54
N ARG A 339 7.77 18.39 -14.76
CA ARG A 339 7.69 19.28 -15.96
C ARG A 339 6.69 20.42 -15.81
N LYS A 340 5.65 20.26 -14.99
CA LYS A 340 4.68 21.34 -14.71
C LYS A 340 5.21 22.37 -13.71
N LEU A 341 6.09 21.95 -12.82
CA LEU A 341 6.57 22.78 -11.70
C LEU A 341 7.95 23.40 -11.97
N HIS A 342 8.74 22.81 -12.86
CA HIS A 342 10.10 23.24 -13.16
C HIS A 342 10.29 23.44 -14.67
N GLN A 343 10.90 24.56 -15.06
CA GLN A 343 11.15 24.88 -16.47
C GLN A 343 12.29 24.04 -17.08
N GLU A 344 13.30 23.74 -16.26
CA GLU A 344 14.48 22.98 -16.67
C GLU A 344 14.65 21.75 -15.79
N LEU A 345 14.68 20.58 -16.42
CA LEU A 345 14.82 19.27 -15.78
C LEU A 345 15.90 18.45 -16.49
N SER A 346 16.60 17.63 -15.73
CA SER A 346 17.40 16.52 -16.24
C SER A 346 16.74 15.20 -15.86
N ILE A 347 16.48 14.37 -16.86
CA ILE A 347 15.99 13.01 -16.68
C ILE A 347 17.16 12.06 -16.90
N LYS A 348 17.54 11.35 -15.85
CA LYS A 348 18.56 10.31 -15.91
C LYS A 348 17.91 8.95 -15.87
N LYS A 349 18.34 8.04 -16.74
CA LYS A 349 17.70 6.74 -16.88
C LYS A 349 18.70 5.68 -17.32
N ILE A 350 18.59 4.49 -16.72
CA ILE A 350 19.32 3.29 -17.14
C ILE A 350 18.41 2.07 -17.18
N ASP A 351 18.59 1.20 -18.15
CA ASP A 351 17.93 -0.10 -18.19
C ASP A 351 18.66 -1.12 -17.33
N PHE A 352 17.93 -2.03 -16.68
CA PHE A 352 18.54 -3.13 -15.91
C PHE A 352 19.41 -4.06 -16.76
N ARG A 353 19.27 -4.03 -18.08
CA ARG A 353 20.18 -4.71 -19.02
C ARG A 353 21.63 -4.23 -18.95
N SER A 354 21.90 -3.07 -18.38
CA SER A 354 23.25 -2.56 -18.16
C SER A 354 23.84 -2.98 -16.81
N VAL A 355 23.05 -3.63 -15.93
CA VAL A 355 23.45 -3.98 -14.56
C VAL A 355 23.81 -5.46 -14.48
N GLY A 356 25.05 -5.79 -14.10
CA GLY A 356 25.56 -7.17 -14.09
C GLY A 356 24.72 -8.13 -13.24
N MET A 357 24.29 -7.69 -12.05
CA MET A 357 23.48 -8.52 -11.16
C MET A 357 22.13 -8.92 -11.76
N SER A 358 21.55 -8.13 -12.65
CA SER A 358 20.29 -8.46 -13.33
C SER A 358 20.41 -9.69 -14.23
N TYR A 359 21.58 -9.91 -14.81
CA TYR A 359 21.88 -11.14 -15.59
C TYR A 359 22.04 -12.36 -14.70
N ILE A 360 22.72 -12.17 -13.53
CA ILE A 360 22.93 -13.26 -12.57
C ILE A 360 21.58 -13.82 -12.09
N ILE A 361 20.58 -12.95 -11.85
CA ILE A 361 19.27 -13.35 -11.37
C ILE A 361 18.22 -13.58 -12.47
N ASP A 362 18.58 -13.43 -13.75
CA ASP A 362 17.70 -13.49 -14.94
C ASP A 362 16.48 -12.55 -14.87
N GLU A 363 16.67 -11.32 -14.35
CA GLU A 363 15.63 -10.27 -14.24
C GLU A 363 16.13 -8.95 -14.86
N GLN A 364 16.09 -8.80 -16.21
CA GLN A 364 16.60 -7.63 -16.94
C GLN A 364 15.49 -6.65 -17.36
N ASP A 365 14.21 -7.00 -17.15
CA ASP A 365 13.10 -6.14 -17.56
C ASP A 365 12.93 -4.94 -16.63
N GLY A 366 13.07 -3.74 -17.20
CA GLY A 366 12.80 -2.51 -16.48
C GLY A 366 13.93 -1.49 -16.52
N PHE A 367 13.79 -0.46 -15.71
CA PHE A 367 14.71 0.67 -15.66
C PHE A 367 14.67 1.37 -14.29
N VAL A 368 15.71 2.14 -14.01
CA VAL A 368 15.73 3.20 -12.99
C VAL A 368 15.67 4.55 -13.70
N LYS A 369 14.74 5.41 -13.29
CA LYS A 369 14.60 6.79 -13.77
C LYS A 369 14.67 7.76 -12.59
N ILE A 370 15.53 8.77 -12.69
CA ILE A 370 15.77 9.79 -11.68
C ILE A 370 15.52 11.16 -12.30
N ILE A 371 14.74 12.00 -11.62
CA ILE A 371 14.34 13.33 -12.05
C ILE A 371 15.07 14.35 -11.19
N VAL A 372 15.73 15.29 -11.86
CA VAL A 372 16.64 16.24 -11.22
C VAL A 372 16.36 17.64 -11.71
N ASP A 373 16.43 18.63 -10.83
CA ASP A 373 16.41 20.04 -11.24
C ASP A 373 17.77 20.51 -11.80
N LYS A 374 17.81 21.76 -12.28
CA LYS A 374 19.03 22.36 -12.84
C LYS A 374 20.16 22.55 -11.81
N GLN A 375 19.86 22.53 -10.52
CA GLN A 375 20.82 22.63 -9.42
C GLN A 375 21.38 21.26 -9.00
N GLY A 376 20.88 20.17 -9.55
CA GLY A 376 21.26 18.83 -9.18
C GLY A 376 20.50 18.27 -7.96
N ASN A 377 19.38 18.89 -7.58
CA ASN A 377 18.55 18.35 -6.51
C ASN A 377 17.66 17.24 -7.03
N LEU A 378 17.52 16.17 -6.25
CA LEU A 378 16.60 15.08 -6.52
C LEU A 378 15.14 15.57 -6.34
N LEU A 379 14.33 15.46 -7.39
CA LEU A 379 12.91 15.81 -7.37
C LEU A 379 12.00 14.59 -7.25
N GLY A 380 12.42 13.47 -7.82
CA GLY A 380 11.66 12.24 -7.80
C GLY A 380 12.37 11.10 -8.52
N ALA A 381 11.86 9.90 -8.33
CA ALA A 381 12.37 8.72 -8.98
C ALA A 381 11.28 7.69 -9.25
N SER A 382 11.52 6.89 -10.28
CA SER A 382 10.68 5.76 -10.67
C SER A 382 11.55 4.57 -11.04
N ILE A 383 11.25 3.43 -10.46
CA ILE A 383 11.93 2.16 -10.72
C ILE A 383 10.88 1.14 -11.13
N ILE A 384 11.08 0.49 -12.26
CA ILE A 384 10.40 -0.76 -12.61
C ILE A 384 11.46 -1.81 -12.84
N GLY A 385 11.45 -2.89 -12.04
CA GLY A 385 12.49 -3.92 -12.15
C GLY A 385 12.66 -4.75 -10.88
N PRO A 386 13.73 -5.56 -10.81
CA PRO A 386 14.01 -6.38 -9.64
C PRO A 386 14.25 -5.53 -8.39
N LYS A 387 13.62 -5.94 -7.28
CA LYS A 387 13.81 -5.27 -5.98
C LYS A 387 13.48 -3.76 -5.98
N ALA A 388 12.61 -3.30 -6.86
CA ALA A 388 12.24 -1.87 -6.93
C ALA A 388 11.72 -1.36 -5.58
N SER A 389 10.92 -2.18 -4.87
CA SER A 389 10.39 -1.85 -3.55
C SER A 389 11.45 -1.65 -2.46
N GLU A 390 12.63 -2.26 -2.59
CA GLU A 390 13.75 -2.08 -1.67
C GLU A 390 14.65 -0.93 -2.13
N LEU A 391 14.95 -0.86 -3.43
CA LEU A 391 15.84 0.16 -4.00
C LEU A 391 15.33 1.58 -3.80
N ILE A 392 14.02 1.78 -3.88
CA ILE A 392 13.41 3.12 -3.79
C ILE A 392 13.73 3.83 -2.47
N HIS A 393 14.05 3.08 -1.41
CA HIS A 393 14.32 3.64 -0.09
C HIS A 393 15.62 4.45 -0.04
N VAL A 394 16.61 4.13 -0.87
CA VAL A 394 17.83 4.94 -1.03
C VAL A 394 17.46 6.34 -1.55
N LEU A 395 16.59 6.39 -2.57
CA LEU A 395 16.15 7.64 -3.16
C LEU A 395 15.14 8.39 -2.26
N ALA A 396 14.31 7.66 -1.51
CA ALA A 396 13.43 8.26 -0.49
C ALA A 396 14.22 8.92 0.64
N LEU A 397 15.28 8.25 1.12
CA LEU A 397 16.19 8.81 2.13
C LEU A 397 16.89 10.05 1.61
N ALA A 398 17.40 9.99 0.38
CA ALA A 398 18.06 11.11 -0.28
C ALA A 398 17.11 12.31 -0.45
N LEU A 399 15.90 12.07 -0.94
CA LEU A 399 14.89 13.11 -1.15
C LEU A 399 14.45 13.75 0.18
N ASN A 400 14.23 12.95 1.22
CA ASN A 400 13.82 13.45 2.53
C ASN A 400 14.88 14.36 3.16
N ASN A 401 16.17 14.07 2.93
CA ASN A 401 17.30 14.80 3.48
C ASN A 401 17.88 15.86 2.52
N ASN A 402 17.21 16.15 1.40
CA ASN A 402 17.65 17.11 0.38
C ASN A 402 19.07 16.82 -0.18
N LEU A 403 19.43 15.55 -0.34
CA LEU A 403 20.70 15.19 -0.94
C LEU A 403 20.68 15.49 -2.44
N THR A 404 21.81 15.99 -2.94
CA THR A 404 22.04 16.18 -4.38
C THR A 404 22.40 14.87 -5.06
N ILE A 405 22.26 14.81 -6.38
CA ILE A 405 22.69 13.64 -7.16
C ILE A 405 24.19 13.38 -7.03
N SER A 406 25.03 14.43 -6.83
CA SER A 406 26.46 14.25 -6.59
C SER A 406 26.71 13.45 -5.31
N GLN A 407 26.03 13.77 -4.22
CA GLN A 407 26.17 13.04 -2.95
C GLN A 407 25.72 11.58 -3.04
N ILE A 408 24.67 11.30 -3.83
CA ILE A 408 24.23 9.91 -4.08
C ILE A 408 25.27 9.18 -4.94
N ARG A 409 25.79 9.81 -6.01
CA ARG A 409 26.79 9.25 -6.92
C ARG A 409 28.09 8.93 -6.20
N ASP A 410 28.53 9.80 -5.28
CA ASP A 410 29.77 9.65 -4.54
C ASP A 410 29.69 8.57 -3.44
N THR A 411 28.49 7.98 -3.25
CA THR A 411 28.30 6.83 -2.36
C THR A 411 28.88 5.57 -2.99
N ILE A 412 29.63 4.78 -2.21
CA ILE A 412 30.17 3.49 -2.67
C ILE A 412 29.07 2.44 -2.60
N PHE A 413 28.66 1.92 -3.75
CA PHE A 413 27.71 0.79 -3.83
C PHE A 413 28.48 -0.53 -3.90
N ALA A 414 27.97 -1.55 -3.20
CA ALA A 414 28.60 -2.87 -3.21
C ALA A 414 28.44 -3.55 -4.59
N HIS A 415 29.51 -4.24 -5.05
CA HIS A 415 29.52 -5.01 -6.31
C HIS A 415 29.62 -6.52 -6.04
N PRO A 416 28.85 -7.38 -6.78
CA PRO A 416 27.74 -7.04 -7.66
C PRO A 416 26.39 -6.96 -6.91
N THR A 417 25.64 -5.91 -7.14
CA THR A 417 24.29 -5.74 -6.55
C THR A 417 23.31 -5.08 -7.52
N ILE A 418 22.01 -5.24 -7.28
CA ILE A 418 20.98 -4.51 -8.02
C ILE A 418 21.03 -3.01 -7.68
N SER A 419 21.53 -2.64 -6.51
CA SER A 419 21.64 -1.22 -6.07
C SER A 419 22.55 -0.39 -6.96
N GLU A 420 23.51 -1.03 -7.66
CA GLU A 420 24.37 -0.35 -8.64
C GLU A 420 23.57 0.36 -9.73
N ALA A 421 22.35 -0.10 -10.02
CA ALA A 421 21.47 0.59 -10.97
C ALA A 421 21.22 2.05 -10.60
N ILE A 422 21.23 2.41 -9.31
CA ILE A 422 21.08 3.81 -8.86
C ILE A 422 22.36 4.59 -9.18
N ALA A 423 23.52 4.04 -8.85
CA ALA A 423 24.84 4.68 -9.12
C ALA A 423 25.05 4.87 -10.63
N GLU A 424 24.83 3.83 -11.41
CA GLU A 424 24.94 3.82 -12.87
C GLU A 424 24.02 4.84 -13.55
N THR A 425 22.81 5.07 -12.99
CA THR A 425 21.90 6.10 -13.47
C THR A 425 22.47 7.51 -13.32
N LEU A 426 23.37 7.70 -12.35
CA LEU A 426 23.94 9.01 -11.99
C LEU A 426 25.37 9.22 -12.53
N ALA A 427 25.95 8.21 -13.17
CA ALA A 427 27.27 8.28 -13.78
C ALA A 427 27.35 9.30 -14.92
#